data_e38a14de91de0140f9a83ca7f80757fd
#
_entry.id   e38a14de91de0140f9a83ca7f80757fd
#
_cell.length_a   1.000
_cell.length_b   1.000
_cell.length_c   1.000
_cell.angle_alpha   90.00
_cell.angle_beta   90.00
_cell.angle_gamma   90.00
#
_symmetry.space_group_name_H-M   'P 1'
#
loop_
_entity.id
_entity.type
_entity.pdbx_description
1 polymer ?
#
loop_
_entity_poly.entity_id
_entity_poly.type
_entity_poly.pdbx_seq_one_letter_code
_entity_poly.pdbx_strand_id
1 'polypeptide(L)'
;MAGNETASEGFAPGQTGSSAMPHKMNSRSCERVNGFHVILKGYLAMAAGLAGDQWNEGDVSCSVVRRIMLPDSFYTIDGMFETFLTVLDQMDAYEAVIGAETAHYLPFLMTTTIMMEAVKSGVGRETAHHAIKEHAVATVNDLRAGTIDRNNLIERLSDDSRIGLSRDFLDAILAKGDRESGAAKAQIAAFAAAVRSLEAASPLAAAYGPGSIL
;
A
#
# COMPACT_ATOMS: atom_id res chain seq x y z
N MET A 1 -4.95 -2.49 1.08
CA MET A 1 -4.31 -2.95 2.32
C MET A 1 -5.33 -3.11 3.44
N ALA A 2 -6.06 -2.07 3.85
CA ALA A 2 -7.07 -2.20 4.92
C ALA A 2 -8.16 -3.26 4.67
N GLY A 3 -8.56 -3.49 3.42
CA GLY A 3 -9.53 -4.53 3.06
C GLY A 3 -9.02 -5.96 3.23
N ASN A 4 -7.70 -6.16 3.21
CA ASN A 4 -7.03 -7.44 3.46
C ASN A 4 -6.43 -7.51 4.87
N GLU A 5 -6.69 -6.51 5.70
CA GLU A 5 -6.18 -6.41 7.07
C GLU A 5 -4.64 -6.49 7.19
N THR A 6 -3.90 -6.13 6.12
CA THR A 6 -2.43 -6.11 6.14
C THR A 6 -1.86 -4.84 6.75
N ALA A 7 -2.65 -3.75 6.78
CA ALA A 7 -2.31 -2.48 7.41
C ALA A 7 -3.58 -1.71 7.80
N SER A 8 -3.48 -0.83 8.78
CA SER A 8 -4.54 0.11 9.17
C SER A 8 -4.03 1.55 9.21
N GLU A 9 -4.95 2.52 9.25
CA GLU A 9 -4.62 3.93 9.54
C GLU A 9 -4.33 4.19 11.02
N GLY A 10 -4.43 3.14 11.86
CA GLY A 10 -4.36 3.22 13.30
C GLY A 10 -5.71 3.52 13.93
N PHE A 11 -5.85 3.07 15.19
CA PHE A 11 -7.04 3.30 16.01
C PHE A 11 -6.61 3.59 17.45
N ALA A 12 -6.86 4.81 17.91
CA ALA A 12 -6.64 5.17 19.30
C ALA A 12 -7.61 4.40 20.23
N PRO A 13 -7.26 4.19 21.51
CA PRO A 13 -8.17 3.59 22.48
C PRO A 13 -9.52 4.32 22.53
N GLY A 14 -10.62 3.60 22.32
CA GLY A 14 -11.97 4.16 22.26
C GLY A 14 -12.44 4.63 20.89
N GLN A 15 -11.59 4.68 19.90
CA GLN A 15 -11.96 4.99 18.52
C GLN A 15 -12.65 3.79 17.86
N THR A 16 -13.72 4.03 17.12
CA THR A 16 -14.49 2.99 16.43
C THR A 16 -14.50 3.23 14.92
N GLY A 17 -14.03 2.26 14.16
CA GLY A 17 -14.10 2.29 12.69
C GLY A 17 -15.50 2.09 12.13
N SER A 18 -16.39 1.44 12.89
CA SER A 18 -17.78 1.15 12.51
C SER A 18 -18.68 1.05 13.74
N SER A 19 -19.82 1.75 13.73
CA SER A 19 -20.82 1.67 14.79
C SER A 19 -21.59 0.34 14.82
N ALA A 20 -21.74 -0.31 13.66
CA ALA A 20 -22.49 -1.56 13.54
C ALA A 20 -21.59 -2.81 13.70
N MET A 21 -20.33 -2.71 13.33
CA MET A 21 -19.35 -3.80 13.39
C MET A 21 -18.07 -3.29 14.04
N PRO A 22 -17.95 -3.35 15.38
CA PRO A 22 -16.83 -2.72 16.10
C PRO A 22 -15.44 -3.22 15.71
N HIS A 23 -15.32 -4.46 15.22
CA HIS A 23 -14.07 -5.05 14.72
C HIS A 23 -13.67 -4.56 13.34
N LYS A 24 -14.58 -3.91 12.60
CA LYS A 24 -14.31 -3.45 11.23
C LYS A 24 -13.52 -2.14 11.23
N MET A 25 -12.29 -2.21 10.81
CA MET A 25 -11.36 -1.08 10.76
C MET A 25 -11.44 -0.35 9.40
N ASN A 26 -12.46 0.49 9.22
CA ASN A 26 -12.57 1.33 8.03
C ASN A 26 -11.56 2.49 8.09
N SER A 27 -10.94 2.81 6.97
CA SER A 27 -9.97 3.90 6.84
C SER A 27 -10.64 5.28 6.77
N ARG A 28 -11.38 5.65 7.82
CA ARG A 28 -12.21 6.87 7.86
C ARG A 28 -11.40 8.16 7.81
N SER A 29 -10.22 8.17 8.43
CA SER A 29 -9.35 9.34 8.42
C SER A 29 -8.74 9.55 7.05
N CYS A 30 -8.31 8.49 6.37
CA CYS A 30 -7.88 8.53 4.97
C CYS A 30 -9.01 9.00 4.04
N GLU A 31 -10.24 8.52 4.24
CA GLU A 31 -11.42 8.97 3.48
C GLU A 31 -11.73 10.45 3.73
N ARG A 32 -11.54 10.94 4.97
CA ARG A 32 -11.66 12.37 5.31
C ARG A 32 -10.65 13.23 4.55
N VAL A 33 -9.39 12.80 4.47
CA VAL A 33 -8.35 13.47 3.66
C VAL A 33 -8.77 13.57 2.19
N ASN A 34 -9.33 12.49 1.63
CA ASN A 34 -9.90 12.52 0.27
C ASN A 34 -11.05 13.52 0.13
N GLY A 35 -11.91 13.62 1.15
CA GLY A 35 -12.99 14.61 1.19
C GLY A 35 -12.47 16.05 1.17
N PHE A 36 -11.47 16.37 2.00
CA PHE A 36 -10.79 17.67 1.99
C PHE A 36 -10.17 17.99 0.63
N HIS A 37 -9.55 17.00 -0.02
CA HIS A 37 -9.01 17.20 -1.36
C HIS A 37 -10.09 17.60 -2.38
N VAL A 38 -11.27 16.98 -2.32
CA VAL A 38 -12.40 17.31 -3.22
C VAL A 38 -12.86 18.76 -2.97
N ILE A 39 -12.96 19.19 -1.70
CA ILE A 39 -13.32 20.57 -1.33
C ILE A 39 -12.30 21.56 -1.91
N LEU A 40 -11.01 21.31 -1.71
CA LEU A 40 -9.93 22.18 -2.23
C LEU A 40 -9.96 22.29 -3.76
N LYS A 41 -10.29 21.21 -4.48
CA LYS A 41 -10.52 21.28 -5.94
C LYS A 41 -11.69 22.20 -6.29
N GLY A 42 -12.75 22.19 -5.49
CA GLY A 42 -13.87 23.11 -5.64
C GLY A 42 -13.44 24.57 -5.49
N TYR A 43 -12.67 24.89 -4.46
CA TYR A 43 -12.15 26.24 -4.26
C TYR A 43 -11.20 26.70 -5.36
N LEU A 44 -10.36 25.79 -5.86
CA LEU A 44 -9.51 26.07 -7.03
C LEU A 44 -10.34 26.40 -8.28
N ALA A 45 -11.44 25.68 -8.50
CA ALA A 45 -12.38 25.97 -9.59
C ALA A 45 -13.07 27.32 -9.41
N MET A 46 -13.45 27.71 -8.17
CA MET A 46 -14.00 29.03 -7.85
C MET A 46 -12.99 30.15 -8.18
N ALA A 47 -11.71 29.96 -7.82
CA ALA A 47 -10.66 30.94 -8.16
C ALA A 47 -10.45 31.06 -9.68
N ALA A 48 -10.41 29.93 -10.37
CA ALA A 48 -10.25 29.89 -11.82
C ALA A 48 -11.43 30.54 -12.55
N GLY A 49 -12.65 30.42 -12.03
CA GLY A 49 -13.87 31.03 -12.57
C GLY A 49 -13.86 32.56 -12.55
N LEU A 50 -12.98 33.20 -11.78
CA LEU A 50 -12.80 34.66 -11.78
C LEU A 50 -11.88 35.14 -12.91
N ALA A 51 -11.10 34.26 -13.51
CA ALA A 51 -10.11 34.65 -14.52
C ALA A 51 -10.80 35.09 -15.82
N GLY A 52 -10.58 36.34 -16.21
CA GLY A 52 -11.10 36.90 -17.45
C GLY A 52 -12.56 37.38 -17.40
N ASP A 53 -13.26 37.22 -16.27
CA ASP A 53 -14.68 37.59 -16.12
C ASP A 53 -14.85 38.91 -15.33
N GLN A 54 -13.80 39.63 -15.16
CA GLN A 54 -13.80 40.88 -14.43
C GLN A 54 -14.20 42.04 -15.36
N TRP A 55 -15.27 42.80 -14.97
CA TRP A 55 -15.81 43.88 -15.78
C TRP A 55 -14.89 45.10 -15.82
N ASN A 56 -14.34 45.48 -14.66
CA ASN A 56 -13.43 46.61 -14.52
C ASN A 56 -12.65 46.51 -13.18
N GLU A 57 -11.78 47.48 -12.91
CA GLU A 57 -10.98 47.52 -11.68
C GLU A 57 -11.84 47.55 -10.40
N GLY A 58 -13.04 48.11 -10.47
CA GLY A 58 -13.99 48.22 -9.33
C GLY A 58 -14.92 47.02 -9.19
N ASP A 59 -14.80 45.97 -9.99
CA ASP A 59 -15.62 44.76 -9.93
C ASP A 59 -15.46 44.05 -8.58
N VAL A 60 -16.55 43.84 -7.86
CA VAL A 60 -16.56 43.18 -6.54
C VAL A 60 -16.80 41.70 -6.57
N SER A 61 -17.02 41.11 -7.73
CA SER A 61 -17.25 39.66 -7.85
C SER A 61 -16.10 38.85 -7.25
N CYS A 62 -14.86 39.23 -7.54
CA CYS A 62 -13.68 38.64 -6.95
C CYS A 62 -13.65 38.78 -5.39
N SER A 63 -14.14 39.88 -4.83
CA SER A 63 -14.23 40.09 -3.38
C SER A 63 -15.19 39.12 -2.72
N VAL A 64 -16.35 38.86 -3.34
CA VAL A 64 -17.35 37.90 -2.82
C VAL A 64 -16.77 36.51 -2.76
N VAL A 65 -16.20 36.05 -3.87
CA VAL A 65 -15.61 34.67 -3.96
C VAL A 65 -14.43 34.51 -2.99
N ARG A 66 -13.49 35.46 -2.92
CA ARG A 66 -12.32 35.39 -2.05
C ARG A 66 -12.68 35.30 -0.56
N ARG A 67 -13.74 35.99 -0.12
CA ARG A 67 -14.18 35.97 1.28
C ARG A 67 -14.67 34.62 1.75
N ILE A 68 -15.09 33.75 0.83
CA ILE A 68 -15.48 32.36 1.10
C ILE A 68 -14.29 31.44 0.88
N MET A 69 -13.74 31.45 -0.35
CA MET A 69 -12.80 30.40 -0.72
C MET A 69 -11.44 30.50 -0.01
N LEU A 70 -10.93 31.72 0.29
CA LEU A 70 -9.61 31.84 0.94
C LEU A 70 -9.62 31.33 2.38
N PRO A 71 -10.46 31.86 3.31
CA PRO A 71 -10.46 31.37 4.68
C PRO A 71 -10.79 29.85 4.74
N ASP A 72 -11.78 29.40 4.00
CA ASP A 72 -12.19 28.00 4.02
C ASP A 72 -11.13 27.07 3.41
N SER A 73 -10.36 27.56 2.42
CA SER A 73 -9.22 26.79 1.88
C SER A 73 -8.15 26.58 2.94
N PHE A 74 -7.80 27.62 3.72
CA PHE A 74 -6.80 27.49 4.77
C PHE A 74 -7.27 26.59 5.91
N TYR A 75 -8.52 26.71 6.37
CA TYR A 75 -9.09 25.79 7.36
C TYR A 75 -9.15 24.35 6.84
N THR A 76 -9.49 24.16 5.56
CA THR A 76 -9.55 22.82 4.93
C THR A 76 -8.16 22.21 4.83
N ILE A 77 -7.14 22.99 4.45
CA ILE A 77 -5.75 22.54 4.38
C ILE A 77 -5.23 22.17 5.76
N ASP A 78 -5.49 23.01 6.75
CA ASP A 78 -5.09 22.77 8.14
C ASP A 78 -5.71 21.46 8.67
N GLY A 79 -7.02 21.32 8.61
CA GLY A 79 -7.70 20.09 9.02
C GLY A 79 -7.28 18.84 8.22
N MET A 80 -6.94 19.01 6.94
CA MET A 80 -6.41 17.92 6.10
C MET A 80 -5.04 17.46 6.59
N PHE A 81 -4.11 18.39 6.87
CA PHE A 81 -2.77 18.05 7.32
C PHE A 81 -2.76 17.50 8.75
N GLU A 82 -3.56 18.05 9.67
CA GLU A 82 -3.74 17.49 11.01
C GLU A 82 -4.23 16.04 10.96
N THR A 83 -5.24 15.76 10.13
CA THR A 83 -5.75 14.40 9.92
C THR A 83 -4.66 13.50 9.34
N PHE A 84 -3.90 13.99 8.36
CA PHE A 84 -2.86 13.22 7.69
C PHE A 84 -1.69 12.90 8.63
N LEU A 85 -1.24 13.86 9.43
CA LEU A 85 -0.19 13.65 10.42
C LEU A 85 -0.63 12.65 11.50
N THR A 86 -1.88 12.73 11.95
CA THR A 86 -2.45 11.74 12.89
C THR A 86 -2.42 10.32 12.30
N VAL A 87 -2.77 10.17 11.01
CA VAL A 87 -2.69 8.86 10.33
C VAL A 87 -1.24 8.38 10.26
N LEU A 88 -0.29 9.24 9.91
CA LEU A 88 1.13 8.86 9.82
C LEU A 88 1.71 8.43 11.17
N ASP A 89 1.26 9.03 12.25
CA ASP A 89 1.68 8.69 13.63
C ASP A 89 1.10 7.35 14.10
N GLN A 90 -0.14 7.04 13.72
CA GLN A 90 -0.89 5.89 14.23
C GLN A 90 -0.91 4.68 13.31
N MET A 91 -0.58 4.85 12.02
CA MET A 91 -0.65 3.75 11.05
C MET A 91 0.27 2.59 11.43
N ASP A 92 -0.22 1.38 11.21
CA ASP A 92 0.51 0.16 11.55
C ASP A 92 0.31 -0.93 10.50
N ALA A 93 1.19 -1.92 10.50
CA ALA A 93 1.17 -3.08 9.62
C ALA A 93 1.06 -4.37 10.46
N TYR A 94 0.19 -5.28 10.02
CA TYR A 94 -0.04 -6.54 10.73
C TYR A 94 0.87 -7.64 10.17
N GLU A 95 2.05 -7.80 10.78
CA GLU A 95 3.09 -8.73 10.32
C GLU A 95 2.59 -10.17 10.17
N ALA A 96 1.75 -10.65 11.09
CA ALA A 96 1.21 -12.02 11.03
C ALA A 96 0.28 -12.21 9.81
N VAL A 97 -0.53 -11.21 9.46
CA VAL A 97 -1.42 -11.26 8.29
C VAL A 97 -0.59 -11.19 7.00
N ILE A 98 0.40 -10.28 6.96
CA ILE A 98 1.34 -10.17 5.83
C ILE A 98 2.10 -11.49 5.64
N GLY A 99 2.58 -12.10 6.74
CA GLY A 99 3.27 -13.39 6.69
C GLY A 99 2.41 -14.52 6.15
N ALA A 100 1.15 -14.58 6.57
CA ALA A 100 0.19 -15.57 6.06
C ALA A 100 -0.09 -15.38 4.55
N GLU A 101 -0.27 -14.14 4.11
CA GLU A 101 -0.48 -13.80 2.70
C GLU A 101 0.78 -14.12 1.86
N THR A 102 1.97 -13.79 2.39
CA THR A 102 3.24 -14.14 1.77
C THR A 102 3.39 -15.65 1.62
N ALA A 103 3.15 -16.41 2.67
CA ALA A 103 3.21 -17.86 2.62
C ALA A 103 2.24 -18.48 1.60
N HIS A 104 1.07 -17.84 1.42
CA HIS A 104 0.08 -18.28 0.43
C HIS A 104 0.53 -18.02 -1.02
N TYR A 105 1.10 -16.86 -1.32
CA TYR A 105 1.38 -16.43 -2.70
C TYR A 105 2.83 -16.63 -3.15
N LEU A 106 3.80 -16.60 -2.25
CA LEU A 106 5.22 -16.63 -2.60
C LEU A 106 5.62 -17.85 -3.45
N PRO A 107 5.15 -19.08 -3.17
CA PRO A 107 5.47 -20.22 -4.02
C PRO A 107 5.05 -20.02 -5.48
N PHE A 108 3.92 -19.38 -5.73
CA PHE A 108 3.46 -19.09 -7.10
C PHE A 108 4.29 -17.97 -7.75
N LEU A 109 4.67 -16.94 -6.99
CA LEU A 109 5.51 -15.84 -7.49
C LEU A 109 6.91 -16.33 -7.88
N MET A 110 7.43 -17.34 -7.18
CA MET A 110 8.77 -17.89 -7.43
C MET A 110 8.83 -18.92 -8.56
N THR A 111 7.72 -19.27 -9.19
CA THR A 111 7.68 -20.29 -10.27
C THR A 111 8.63 -20.01 -11.43
N THR A 112 8.80 -18.74 -11.82
CA THR A 112 9.75 -18.35 -12.86
C THR A 112 11.19 -18.58 -12.42
N THR A 113 11.52 -18.23 -11.19
CA THR A 113 12.86 -18.45 -10.61
C THR A 113 13.15 -19.95 -10.54
N ILE A 114 12.19 -20.74 -10.04
CA ILE A 114 12.30 -22.21 -9.97
C ILE A 114 12.54 -22.79 -11.38
N MET A 115 11.79 -22.34 -12.37
CA MET A 115 11.97 -22.76 -13.76
C MET A 115 13.39 -22.47 -14.26
N MET A 116 13.91 -21.26 -13.99
CA MET A 116 15.25 -20.86 -14.41
C MET A 116 16.34 -21.70 -13.73
N GLU A 117 16.18 -22.02 -12.46
CA GLU A 117 17.13 -22.88 -11.73
C GLU A 117 17.05 -24.34 -12.21
N ALA A 118 15.87 -24.87 -12.51
CA ALA A 118 15.73 -26.20 -13.13
C ALA A 118 16.45 -26.26 -14.49
N VAL A 119 16.31 -25.21 -15.31
CA VAL A 119 17.04 -25.15 -16.61
C VAL A 119 18.55 -25.07 -16.40
N LYS A 120 19.05 -24.33 -15.44
CA LYS A 120 20.49 -24.31 -15.09
C LYS A 120 21.00 -25.67 -14.60
N SER A 121 20.13 -26.46 -13.99
CA SER A 121 20.45 -27.85 -13.56
C SER A 121 20.43 -28.87 -14.71
N GLY A 122 20.11 -28.43 -15.94
CA GLY A 122 20.09 -29.27 -17.12
C GLY A 122 18.71 -29.79 -17.55
N VAL A 123 17.63 -29.39 -16.88
CA VAL A 123 16.27 -29.74 -17.28
C VAL A 123 15.86 -28.93 -18.51
N GLY A 124 15.20 -29.54 -19.47
CA GLY A 124 14.66 -28.85 -20.64
C GLY A 124 13.61 -27.82 -20.23
N ARG A 125 13.67 -26.60 -20.78
CA ARG A 125 12.76 -25.50 -20.44
C ARG A 125 11.29 -25.87 -20.56
N GLU A 126 10.91 -26.53 -21.64
CA GLU A 126 9.52 -26.94 -21.87
C GLU A 126 9.05 -27.99 -20.85
N THR A 127 9.93 -28.90 -20.46
CA THR A 127 9.66 -29.93 -19.44
C THR A 127 9.43 -29.26 -18.08
N ALA A 128 10.34 -28.36 -17.67
CA ALA A 128 10.23 -27.62 -16.42
C ALA A 128 8.95 -26.75 -16.40
N HIS A 129 8.67 -26.03 -17.49
CA HIS A 129 7.47 -25.20 -17.61
C HIS A 129 6.19 -26.02 -17.50
N HIS A 130 6.12 -27.16 -18.17
CA HIS A 130 4.95 -28.04 -18.14
C HIS A 130 4.68 -28.59 -16.73
N ALA A 131 5.73 -29.10 -16.07
CA ALA A 131 5.61 -29.61 -14.71
C ALA A 131 5.18 -28.54 -13.72
N ILE A 132 5.81 -27.34 -13.75
CA ILE A 132 5.45 -26.22 -12.89
C ILE A 132 4.01 -25.80 -13.12
N LYS A 133 3.58 -25.65 -14.38
CA LYS A 133 2.20 -25.29 -14.73
C LYS A 133 1.19 -26.29 -14.17
N GLU A 134 1.45 -27.59 -14.36
CA GLU A 134 0.58 -28.67 -13.90
C GLU A 134 0.38 -28.61 -12.37
N HIS A 135 1.48 -28.54 -11.61
CA HIS A 135 1.43 -28.48 -10.16
C HIS A 135 0.85 -27.16 -9.62
N ALA A 136 1.17 -26.02 -10.23
CA ALA A 136 0.63 -24.74 -9.82
C ALA A 136 -0.88 -24.65 -10.02
N VAL A 137 -1.39 -25.15 -11.16
CA VAL A 137 -2.84 -25.19 -11.44
C VAL A 137 -3.53 -26.17 -10.49
N ALA A 138 -2.95 -27.35 -10.24
CA ALA A 138 -3.50 -28.31 -9.27
C ALA A 138 -3.57 -27.71 -7.87
N THR A 139 -2.47 -27.11 -7.39
CA THR A 139 -2.41 -26.45 -6.07
C THR A 139 -3.47 -25.38 -5.90
N VAL A 140 -3.60 -24.47 -6.89
CA VAL A 140 -4.60 -23.37 -6.77
C VAL A 140 -6.03 -23.91 -6.82
N ASN A 141 -6.30 -24.97 -7.56
CA ASN A 141 -7.63 -25.61 -7.59
C ASN A 141 -7.95 -26.30 -6.26
N ASP A 142 -6.99 -26.98 -5.67
CA ASP A 142 -7.16 -27.65 -4.38
C ASP A 142 -7.38 -26.64 -3.24
N LEU A 143 -6.65 -25.50 -3.25
CA LEU A 143 -6.90 -24.38 -2.33
C LEU A 143 -8.32 -23.82 -2.48
N ARG A 144 -8.77 -23.61 -3.72
CA ARG A 144 -10.12 -23.10 -3.99
C ARG A 144 -11.23 -24.10 -3.65
N ALA A 145 -10.96 -25.38 -3.80
CA ALA A 145 -11.88 -26.43 -3.41
C ALA A 145 -11.88 -26.71 -1.90
N GLY A 146 -10.93 -26.14 -1.15
CA GLY A 146 -10.79 -26.40 0.28
C GLY A 146 -10.27 -27.79 0.62
N THR A 147 -9.68 -28.49 -0.35
CA THR A 147 -9.08 -29.84 -0.13
C THR A 147 -7.71 -29.75 0.54
N ILE A 148 -7.08 -28.59 0.48
CA ILE A 148 -5.87 -28.22 1.23
C ILE A 148 -6.07 -26.86 1.87
N ASP A 149 -5.45 -26.62 3.01
CA ASP A 149 -5.53 -25.39 3.80
C ASP A 149 -4.33 -24.45 3.56
N ARG A 150 -3.27 -24.93 2.94
CA ARG A 150 -2.04 -24.19 2.66
C ARG A 150 -1.47 -24.52 1.28
N ASN A 151 -0.66 -23.59 0.78
CA ASN A 151 0.04 -23.79 -0.47
C ASN A 151 1.10 -24.88 -0.34
N ASN A 152 0.94 -25.97 -1.10
CA ASN A 152 1.84 -27.12 -1.11
C ASN A 152 2.58 -27.29 -2.46
N LEU A 153 2.71 -26.19 -3.22
CA LEU A 153 3.37 -26.25 -4.54
C LEU A 153 4.80 -26.74 -4.45
N ILE A 154 5.55 -26.33 -3.44
CA ILE A 154 6.96 -26.72 -3.27
C ILE A 154 7.10 -28.20 -2.96
N GLU A 155 6.22 -28.76 -2.14
CA GLU A 155 6.15 -30.20 -1.88
C GLU A 155 5.94 -30.97 -3.19
N ARG A 156 4.95 -30.56 -3.98
CA ARG A 156 4.64 -31.20 -5.27
C ARG A 156 5.79 -31.11 -6.28
N LEU A 157 6.47 -29.97 -6.32
CA LEU A 157 7.61 -29.78 -7.22
C LEU A 157 8.84 -30.56 -6.77
N SER A 158 9.05 -30.71 -5.45
CA SER A 158 10.17 -31.53 -4.94
C SER A 158 10.01 -33.02 -5.22
N ASP A 159 8.76 -33.50 -5.30
CA ASP A 159 8.43 -34.90 -5.58
C ASP A 159 8.41 -35.22 -7.07
N ASP A 160 8.49 -34.23 -7.95
CA ASP A 160 8.46 -34.39 -9.39
C ASP A 160 9.87 -34.44 -9.99
N SER A 161 10.28 -35.62 -10.44
CA SER A 161 11.60 -35.86 -11.06
C SER A 161 11.87 -34.96 -12.29
N ARG A 162 10.84 -34.45 -12.94
CA ARG A 162 10.95 -33.52 -14.09
C ARG A 162 11.53 -32.18 -13.72
N ILE A 163 11.47 -31.78 -12.43
CA ILE A 163 12.01 -30.51 -11.94
C ILE A 163 13.52 -30.62 -11.65
N GLY A 164 13.98 -31.78 -11.16
CA GLY A 164 15.40 -32.04 -10.92
C GLY A 164 16.02 -31.20 -9.81
N LEU A 165 15.21 -30.55 -8.93
CA LEU A 165 15.66 -29.75 -7.80
C LEU A 165 15.24 -30.41 -6.49
N SER A 166 16.14 -30.42 -5.51
CA SER A 166 15.84 -30.95 -4.19
C SER A 166 14.91 -30.01 -3.40
N ARG A 167 14.21 -30.57 -2.40
CA ARG A 167 13.37 -29.80 -1.49
C ARG A 167 14.16 -28.66 -0.83
N ASP A 168 15.34 -28.93 -0.30
CA ASP A 168 16.18 -27.91 0.36
C ASP A 168 16.55 -26.78 -0.60
N PHE A 169 16.79 -27.10 -1.88
CA PHE A 169 17.10 -26.08 -2.88
C PHE A 169 15.88 -25.20 -3.20
N LEU A 170 14.70 -25.80 -3.31
CA LEU A 170 13.44 -25.07 -3.51
C LEU A 170 13.11 -24.17 -2.31
N ASP A 171 13.29 -24.67 -1.09
CA ASP A 171 13.10 -23.89 0.13
C ASP A 171 14.09 -22.72 0.21
N ALA A 172 15.34 -22.90 -0.24
CA ALA A 172 16.32 -21.82 -0.33
C ALA A 172 15.92 -20.74 -1.35
N ILE A 173 15.28 -21.12 -2.48
CA ILE A 173 14.72 -20.18 -3.44
C ILE A 173 13.62 -19.34 -2.79
N LEU A 174 12.69 -19.96 -2.04
CA LEU A 174 11.64 -19.24 -1.33
C LEU A 174 12.22 -18.27 -0.29
N ALA A 175 13.14 -18.75 0.54
CA ALA A 175 13.78 -17.92 1.58
C ALA A 175 14.54 -16.72 1.00
N LYS A 176 15.06 -16.84 -0.23
CA LYS A 176 15.64 -15.73 -0.96
C LYS A 176 14.56 -14.78 -1.46
N GLY A 177 13.50 -15.29 -2.08
CA GLY A 177 12.37 -14.51 -2.60
C GLY A 177 11.68 -13.70 -1.53
N ASP A 178 11.48 -14.26 -0.33
CA ASP A 178 10.90 -13.56 0.84
C ASP A 178 11.73 -12.31 1.26
N ARG A 179 13.04 -12.31 1.02
CA ARG A 179 13.93 -11.19 1.32
C ARG A 179 14.12 -10.21 0.16
N GLU A 180 13.68 -10.55 -1.03
CA GLU A 180 13.84 -9.71 -2.23
C GLU A 180 12.71 -8.69 -2.32
N SER A 181 12.94 -7.50 -1.81
CA SER A 181 12.02 -6.35 -1.88
C SER A 181 12.26 -5.46 -3.11
N GLY A 182 13.04 -5.90 -4.10
CA GLY A 182 13.40 -5.12 -5.29
C GLY A 182 14.06 -3.78 -4.92
N ALA A 183 13.59 -2.69 -5.50
CA ALA A 183 14.12 -1.35 -5.25
C ALA A 183 13.55 -0.68 -3.97
N ALA A 184 12.64 -1.31 -3.23
CA ALA A 184 11.92 -0.66 -2.13
C ALA A 184 12.86 -0.08 -1.06
N LYS A 185 13.89 -0.82 -0.63
CA LYS A 185 14.87 -0.32 0.35
C LYS A 185 15.63 0.91 -0.14
N ALA A 186 16.05 0.92 -1.41
CA ALA A 186 16.74 2.05 -2.00
C ALA A 186 15.82 3.28 -2.13
N GLN A 187 14.55 3.07 -2.51
CA GLN A 187 13.54 4.12 -2.58
C GLN A 187 13.24 4.71 -1.21
N ILE A 188 13.07 3.88 -0.18
CA ILE A 188 12.87 4.33 1.22
C ILE A 188 14.08 5.15 1.69
N ALA A 189 15.29 4.70 1.44
CA ALA A 189 16.50 5.42 1.83
C ALA A 189 16.63 6.78 1.14
N ALA A 190 16.32 6.85 -0.16
CA ALA A 190 16.34 8.08 -0.93
C ALA A 190 15.26 9.07 -0.45
N PHE A 191 14.03 8.58 -0.20
CA PHE A 191 12.94 9.39 0.35
C PHE A 191 13.29 9.94 1.74
N ALA A 192 13.77 9.08 2.65
CA ALA A 192 14.18 9.51 3.99
C ALA A 192 15.32 10.54 3.98
N ALA A 193 16.27 10.44 3.01
CA ALA A 193 17.31 11.45 2.83
C ALA A 193 16.73 12.80 2.36
N ALA A 194 15.77 12.79 1.44
CA ALA A 194 15.08 14.00 0.98
C ALA A 194 14.29 14.66 2.12
N VAL A 195 13.58 13.88 2.93
CA VAL A 195 12.85 14.41 4.12
C VAL A 195 13.81 15.06 5.09
N ARG A 196 14.91 14.40 5.50
CA ARG A 196 15.93 15.00 6.38
C ARG A 196 16.50 16.31 5.84
N SER A 197 16.65 16.42 4.54
CA SER A 197 17.12 17.68 3.92
C SER A 197 16.09 18.81 4.07
N LEU A 198 14.80 18.49 3.95
CA LEU A 198 13.70 19.46 4.15
C LEU A 198 13.57 19.85 5.62
N GLU A 199 13.69 18.93 6.55
CA GLU A 199 13.69 19.18 8.00
C GLU A 199 14.82 20.15 8.39
N ALA A 200 16.03 19.91 7.87
CA ALA A 200 17.15 20.80 8.11
C ALA A 200 16.94 22.23 7.54
N ALA A 201 16.26 22.34 6.40
CA ALA A 201 15.93 23.61 5.78
C ALA A 201 14.75 24.35 6.47
N SER A 202 13.90 23.63 7.20
CA SER A 202 12.66 24.16 7.82
C SER A 202 12.48 23.65 9.25
N PRO A 203 13.37 24.01 10.20
CA PRO A 203 13.38 23.44 11.55
C PRO A 203 12.12 23.71 12.36
N LEU A 204 11.43 24.84 12.13
CA LEU A 204 10.16 25.14 12.79
C LEU A 204 9.03 24.19 12.33
N ALA A 205 9.00 23.88 11.04
CA ALA A 205 8.05 22.91 10.52
C ALA A 205 8.37 21.48 10.99
N ALA A 206 9.67 21.13 11.06
CA ALA A 206 10.10 19.82 11.57
C ALA A 206 9.77 19.61 13.04
N ALA A 207 9.70 20.67 13.83
CA ALA A 207 9.34 20.62 15.25
C ALA A 207 7.82 20.66 15.50
N TYR A 208 7.00 20.79 14.48
CA TYR A 208 5.55 20.83 14.63
C TYR A 208 4.99 19.49 15.08
N GLY A 209 4.18 19.49 16.11
CA GLY A 209 3.40 18.34 16.56
C GLY A 209 1.91 18.55 16.25
N PRO A 210 1.23 17.58 15.64
CA PRO A 210 -0.19 17.72 15.33
C PRO A 210 -1.03 17.80 16.58
N GLY A 211 -2.15 18.55 16.50
CA GLY A 211 -3.18 18.58 17.53
C GLY A 211 -4.01 17.28 17.54
N SER A 212 -4.76 17.04 18.63
CA SER A 212 -5.75 15.96 18.65
C SER A 212 -7.02 16.41 17.96
N ILE A 213 -7.39 15.75 16.87
CA ILE A 213 -8.62 16.01 16.11
C ILE A 213 -9.56 14.79 16.09
N LEU A 214 -9.22 13.73 16.81
CA LEU A 214 -10.00 12.49 16.95
C LEU A 214 -10.40 12.27 18.40
#